data_cb76a05c8b77ea1060fe886f6a416bb4
#
_entry.id   cb76a05c8b77ea1060fe886f6a416bb4
#
_cell.length_a   1.000
_cell.length_b   1.000
_cell.length_c   1.000
_cell.angle_alpha   90.00
_cell.angle_beta   90.00
_cell.angle_gamma   90.00
#
_symmetry.space_group_name_H-M   'P 1'
#
loop_
_entity.id
_entity.type
_entity.pdbx_description
1 polymer ?
#
loop_
_entity_poly.entity_id
_entity_poly.type
_entity_poly.pdbx_seq_one_letter_code
_entity_poly.pdbx_strand_id
1 'polypeptide(L)'
;MAEGKSVGYKKWATKFNLKEMSKTLLFLQEQKISRAEELRERAAAATERYHAMGDSIKAAEARLTEIAVLKTHIINYAKTRPVYDAYRKSGYSKKFLEAHREEITLHKAAKAAFDEAGLQKLPKVKELDAEFAELLTKKKAAYPDYRKARNEMQELVRAQKNVERFFAGEKDTIEKAQTR
;
A
#
# COMPACT_ATOMS: atom_id res chain seq x y z
N MET A 1 14.38 36.44 -16.89
CA MET A 1 14.68 36.08 -18.31
C MET A 1 14.01 34.75 -18.60
N ALA A 2 12.82 34.75 -19.20
CA ALA A 2 12.13 33.55 -19.66
C ALA A 2 12.52 33.34 -21.13
N GLU A 3 13.61 32.63 -21.32
CA GLU A 3 14.12 32.28 -22.64
C GLU A 3 13.17 31.33 -23.38
N GLY A 4 12.94 31.73 -24.63
CA GLY A 4 11.99 31.12 -25.52
C GLY A 4 12.28 29.65 -25.81
N LYS A 5 11.39 28.83 -25.37
CA LYS A 5 11.31 27.44 -25.84
C LYS A 5 11.25 27.45 -27.36
N SER A 6 12.10 26.67 -28.02
CA SER A 6 12.24 26.66 -29.47
C SER A 6 10.89 26.49 -30.18
N VAL A 7 10.75 27.01 -31.39
CA VAL A 7 9.54 26.87 -32.23
C VAL A 7 9.15 25.39 -32.38
N GLY A 8 10.13 24.49 -32.47
CA GLY A 8 9.92 23.07 -32.52
C GLY A 8 9.27 22.50 -31.26
N TYR A 9 9.70 22.97 -30.07
CA TYR A 9 9.08 22.57 -28.82
C TYR A 9 7.63 23.05 -28.69
N LYS A 10 7.33 24.27 -29.09
CA LYS A 10 5.96 24.82 -29.09
C LYS A 10 5.04 24.00 -30.02
N LYS A 11 5.49 23.67 -31.25
CA LYS A 11 4.73 22.82 -32.18
C LYS A 11 4.52 21.42 -31.63
N TRP A 12 5.54 20.81 -31.00
CA TRP A 12 5.41 19.52 -30.37
C TRP A 12 4.43 19.54 -29.21
N ALA A 13 4.53 20.51 -28.31
CA ALA A 13 3.64 20.66 -27.17
C ALA A 13 2.17 20.86 -27.61
N THR A 14 1.92 21.67 -28.64
CA THR A 14 0.58 21.85 -29.22
C THR A 14 0.01 20.54 -29.76
N LYS A 15 0.79 19.78 -30.55
CA LYS A 15 0.35 18.47 -31.07
C LYS A 15 0.11 17.45 -29.97
N PHE A 16 0.98 17.43 -28.94
CA PHE A 16 0.83 16.55 -27.77
C PHE A 16 -0.44 16.89 -27.00
N ASN A 17 -0.66 18.17 -26.70
CA ASN A 17 -1.86 18.61 -25.98
C ASN A 17 -3.14 18.30 -26.76
N LEU A 18 -3.17 18.52 -28.09
CA LEU A 18 -4.31 18.18 -28.93
C LEU A 18 -4.62 16.68 -28.88
N LYS A 19 -3.59 15.83 -28.97
CA LYS A 19 -3.74 14.36 -28.88
C LYS A 19 -4.28 13.93 -27.53
N GLU A 20 -3.77 14.51 -26.43
CA GLU A 20 -4.25 14.19 -25.09
C GLU A 20 -5.68 14.70 -24.85
N MET A 21 -6.05 15.86 -25.38
CA MET A 21 -7.43 16.36 -25.32
C MET A 21 -8.39 15.47 -26.13
N SER A 22 -8.01 15.02 -27.32
CA SER A 22 -8.82 14.08 -28.12
C SER A 22 -9.05 12.76 -27.36
N LYS A 23 -8.03 12.21 -26.74
CA LYS A 23 -8.16 11.00 -25.89
C LYS A 23 -9.10 11.24 -24.71
N THR A 24 -8.97 12.41 -24.07
CA THR A 24 -9.83 12.77 -22.95
C THR A 24 -11.28 12.85 -23.38
N LEU A 25 -11.58 13.49 -24.52
CA LEU A 25 -12.94 13.58 -25.05
C LEU A 25 -13.53 12.19 -25.38
N LEU A 26 -12.78 11.31 -26.04
CA LEU A 26 -13.21 9.96 -26.32
C LEU A 26 -13.50 9.19 -25.02
N PHE A 27 -12.61 9.27 -24.03
CA PHE A 27 -12.81 8.66 -22.73
C PHE A 27 -14.08 9.18 -22.03
N LEU A 28 -14.31 10.51 -22.01
CA LEU A 28 -15.51 11.09 -21.41
C LEU A 28 -16.80 10.63 -22.13
N GLN A 29 -16.77 10.52 -23.45
CA GLN A 29 -17.89 9.99 -24.24
C GLN A 29 -18.16 8.50 -23.92
N GLU A 30 -17.13 7.66 -23.88
CA GLU A 30 -17.24 6.25 -23.53
C GLU A 30 -17.79 6.07 -22.10
N GLN A 31 -17.34 6.90 -21.16
CA GLN A 31 -17.79 6.88 -19.78
C GLN A 31 -19.13 7.60 -19.57
N LYS A 32 -19.70 8.23 -20.60
CA LYS A 32 -20.93 9.04 -20.57
C LYS A 32 -20.88 10.17 -19.53
N ILE A 33 -19.71 10.76 -19.36
CA ILE A 33 -19.50 11.90 -18.45
C ILE A 33 -19.66 13.18 -19.25
N SER A 34 -20.66 13.99 -18.89
CA SER A 34 -20.99 15.23 -19.59
C SER A 34 -20.73 16.52 -18.80
N ARG A 35 -20.48 16.39 -17.48
CA ARG A 35 -20.28 17.54 -16.57
C ARG A 35 -18.96 17.42 -15.81
N ALA A 36 -18.32 18.55 -15.60
CA ALA A 36 -17.05 18.61 -14.87
C ALA A 36 -17.19 18.18 -13.39
N GLU A 37 -18.33 18.50 -12.77
CA GLU A 37 -18.65 18.07 -11.40
C GLU A 37 -18.73 16.54 -11.30
N GLU A 38 -19.42 15.90 -12.21
CA GLU A 38 -19.53 14.44 -12.28
C GLU A 38 -18.16 13.79 -12.45
N LEU A 39 -17.29 14.37 -13.30
CA LEU A 39 -15.92 13.89 -13.49
C LEU A 39 -15.11 13.98 -12.19
N ARG A 40 -15.23 15.08 -11.44
CA ARG A 40 -14.55 15.27 -10.15
C ARG A 40 -15.02 14.24 -9.12
N GLU A 41 -16.34 14.05 -9.00
CA GLU A 41 -16.93 13.09 -8.08
C GLU A 41 -16.48 11.65 -8.39
N ARG A 42 -16.49 11.26 -9.67
CA ARG A 42 -16.02 9.94 -10.10
C ARG A 42 -14.52 9.76 -9.87
N ALA A 43 -13.71 10.78 -10.15
CA ALA A 43 -12.27 10.74 -9.90
C ALA A 43 -11.95 10.63 -8.40
N ALA A 44 -12.68 11.36 -7.56
CA ALA A 44 -12.55 11.28 -6.11
C ALA A 44 -12.94 9.89 -5.59
N ALA A 45 -14.11 9.37 -5.99
CA ALA A 45 -14.59 8.04 -5.59
C ALA A 45 -13.64 6.92 -6.05
N ALA A 46 -13.11 6.99 -7.28
CA ALA A 46 -12.14 6.02 -7.77
C ALA A 46 -10.81 6.08 -7.00
N THR A 47 -10.39 7.29 -6.60
CA THR A 47 -9.18 7.50 -5.79
C THR A 47 -9.36 6.90 -4.41
N GLU A 48 -10.47 7.16 -3.75
CA GLU A 48 -10.80 6.60 -2.45
C GLU A 48 -10.86 5.07 -2.48
N ARG A 49 -11.53 4.49 -3.49
CA ARG A 49 -11.60 3.05 -3.68
C ARG A 49 -10.20 2.43 -3.88
N TYR A 50 -9.36 3.04 -4.71
CA TYR A 50 -7.99 2.59 -4.91
C TYR A 50 -7.18 2.59 -3.61
N HIS A 51 -7.27 3.66 -2.82
CA HIS A 51 -6.58 3.76 -1.53
C HIS A 51 -7.10 2.73 -0.52
N ALA A 52 -8.42 2.60 -0.37
CA ALA A 52 -9.01 1.61 0.55
C ALA A 52 -8.57 0.17 0.22
N MET A 53 -8.54 -0.19 -1.07
CA MET A 53 -8.02 -1.50 -1.49
C MET A 53 -6.53 -1.65 -1.21
N GLY A 54 -5.73 -0.61 -1.44
CA GLY A 54 -4.30 -0.59 -1.12
C GLY A 54 -4.03 -0.77 0.37
N ASP A 55 -4.79 -0.11 1.21
CA ASP A 55 -4.65 -0.20 2.66
C ASP A 55 -5.07 -1.57 3.19
N SER A 56 -6.12 -2.17 2.61
CA SER A 56 -6.51 -3.55 2.91
C SER A 56 -5.40 -4.57 2.56
N ILE A 57 -4.75 -4.41 1.40
CA ILE A 57 -3.62 -5.26 1.01
C ILE A 57 -2.44 -5.08 1.96
N LYS A 58 -2.08 -3.84 2.32
CA LYS A 58 -1.00 -3.55 3.27
C LYS A 58 -1.28 -4.13 4.66
N ALA A 59 -2.53 -4.02 5.14
CA ALA A 59 -2.93 -4.60 6.41
C ALA A 59 -2.77 -6.13 6.40
N ALA A 60 -3.17 -6.79 5.31
CA ALA A 60 -2.95 -8.23 5.15
C ALA A 60 -1.46 -8.59 5.11
N GLU A 61 -0.61 -7.79 4.45
CA GLU A 61 0.85 -7.98 4.41
C GLU A 61 1.50 -7.83 5.78
N ALA A 62 1.10 -6.80 6.54
CA ALA A 62 1.56 -6.59 7.91
C ALA A 62 1.19 -7.80 8.78
N ARG A 63 -0.06 -8.25 8.71
CA ARG A 63 -0.52 -9.41 9.48
C ARG A 63 0.20 -10.72 9.10
N LEU A 64 0.46 -10.96 7.82
CA LEU A 64 1.25 -12.10 7.35
C LEU A 64 2.67 -12.08 7.96
N THR A 65 3.30 -10.89 8.03
CA THR A 65 4.61 -10.72 8.66
C THR A 65 4.57 -10.99 10.15
N GLU A 66 3.58 -10.44 10.86
CA GLU A 66 3.37 -10.70 12.29
C GLU A 66 3.21 -12.20 12.59
N ILE A 67 2.37 -12.90 11.81
CA ILE A 67 2.17 -14.34 11.95
C ILE A 67 3.49 -15.11 11.77
N ALA A 68 4.29 -14.75 10.76
CA ALA A 68 5.56 -15.42 10.50
C ALA A 68 6.55 -15.23 11.66
N VAL A 69 6.65 -14.01 12.20
CA VAL A 69 7.50 -13.68 13.35
C VAL A 69 7.00 -14.42 14.60
N LEU A 70 5.69 -14.36 14.88
CA LEU A 70 5.10 -15.02 16.04
C LEU A 70 5.30 -16.53 16.01
N LYS A 71 5.11 -17.17 14.86
CA LYS A 71 5.40 -18.61 14.69
C LYS A 71 6.85 -18.95 15.01
N THR A 72 7.79 -18.11 14.55
CA THR A 72 9.22 -18.30 14.85
C THR A 72 9.48 -18.26 16.35
N HIS A 73 8.89 -17.29 17.05
CA HIS A 73 9.01 -17.18 18.50
C HIS A 73 8.36 -18.37 19.24
N ILE A 74 7.18 -18.84 18.81
CA ILE A 74 6.51 -20.02 19.41
C ILE A 74 7.36 -21.26 19.24
N ILE A 75 7.93 -21.49 18.07
CA ILE A 75 8.80 -22.65 17.79
C ILE A 75 10.08 -22.57 18.63
N ASN A 76 10.73 -21.42 18.68
CA ASN A 76 11.94 -21.21 19.47
C ASN A 76 11.67 -21.42 20.97
N TYR A 77 10.58 -20.86 21.47
CA TYR A 77 10.17 -21.03 22.86
C TYR A 77 9.97 -22.51 23.22
N ALA A 78 9.25 -23.26 22.37
CA ALA A 78 9.00 -24.68 22.59
C ALA A 78 10.30 -25.51 22.58
N LYS A 79 11.19 -25.24 21.62
CA LYS A 79 12.49 -25.94 21.48
C LYS A 79 13.43 -25.65 22.66
N THR A 80 13.47 -24.41 23.13
CA THR A 80 14.43 -23.97 24.14
C THR A 80 13.92 -24.13 25.58
N ARG A 81 12.62 -24.42 25.75
CA ARG A 81 11.99 -24.57 27.06
C ARG A 81 12.70 -25.60 27.98
N PRO A 82 13.07 -26.82 27.54
CA PRO A 82 13.77 -27.77 28.40
C PRO A 82 15.11 -27.23 28.92
N VAL A 83 15.87 -26.54 28.09
CA VAL A 83 17.15 -25.94 28.46
C VAL A 83 16.94 -24.78 29.43
N TYR A 84 15.93 -23.95 29.22
CA TYR A 84 15.61 -22.85 30.13
C TYR A 84 15.11 -23.33 31.49
N ASP A 85 14.31 -24.41 31.53
CA ASP A 85 13.87 -25.02 32.76
C ASP A 85 15.05 -25.66 33.57
N ALA A 86 16.02 -26.25 32.86
CA ALA A 86 17.26 -26.73 33.48
C ALA A 86 18.11 -25.55 34.02
N TYR A 87 18.22 -24.48 33.29
CA TYR A 87 18.89 -23.26 33.74
C TYR A 87 18.27 -22.71 35.03
N ARG A 88 16.95 -22.67 35.10
CA ARG A 88 16.21 -22.24 36.28
C ARG A 88 16.45 -23.16 37.50
N LYS A 89 16.44 -24.48 37.25
CA LYS A 89 16.74 -25.48 38.28
C LYS A 89 18.18 -25.43 38.79
N SER A 90 19.14 -24.99 37.95
CA SER A 90 20.55 -24.78 38.35
C SER A 90 20.77 -23.54 39.20
N GLY A 91 19.69 -22.81 39.60
CA GLY A 91 19.80 -21.55 40.32
C GLY A 91 20.40 -20.43 39.47
N TYR A 92 20.15 -20.44 38.15
CA TYR A 92 20.69 -19.46 37.19
C TYR A 92 22.23 -19.43 37.12
N SER A 93 22.85 -20.61 37.18
CA SER A 93 24.30 -20.78 37.16
C SER A 93 24.96 -20.12 35.98
N LYS A 94 26.00 -19.31 36.22
CA LYS A 94 26.78 -18.66 35.15
C LYS A 94 27.41 -19.67 34.21
N LYS A 95 27.96 -20.79 34.73
CA LYS A 95 28.55 -21.86 33.95
C LYS A 95 27.52 -22.49 33.01
N PHE A 96 26.30 -22.72 33.47
CA PHE A 96 25.20 -23.24 32.64
C PHE A 96 24.78 -22.22 31.55
N LEU A 97 24.69 -20.94 31.92
CA LEU A 97 24.38 -19.86 30.97
C LEU A 97 25.43 -19.78 29.86
N GLU A 98 26.70 -19.88 30.18
CA GLU A 98 27.78 -19.85 29.17
C GLU A 98 27.71 -21.03 28.21
N ALA A 99 27.42 -22.24 28.73
CA ALA A 99 27.29 -23.45 27.93
C ALA A 99 26.06 -23.46 27.02
N HIS A 100 24.97 -22.75 27.36
CA HIS A 100 23.70 -22.72 26.66
C HIS A 100 23.22 -21.31 26.32
N ARG A 101 24.15 -20.41 26.04
CA ARG A 101 23.85 -18.98 25.87
C ARG A 101 22.84 -18.73 24.75
N GLU A 102 22.99 -19.41 23.65
CA GLU A 102 22.14 -19.23 22.48
C GLU A 102 20.67 -19.64 22.78
N GLU A 103 20.44 -20.83 23.32
CA GLU A 103 19.11 -21.32 23.64
C GLU A 103 18.42 -20.46 24.69
N ILE A 104 19.17 -20.05 25.73
CA ILE A 104 18.63 -19.20 26.79
C ILE A 104 18.27 -17.81 26.24
N THR A 105 19.10 -17.27 25.36
CA THR A 105 18.83 -15.97 24.71
C THR A 105 17.59 -16.04 23.82
N LEU A 106 17.48 -17.09 22.98
CA LEU A 106 16.30 -17.31 22.14
C LEU A 106 15.03 -17.49 22.96
N HIS A 107 15.11 -18.22 24.08
CA HIS A 107 13.96 -18.40 24.98
C HIS A 107 13.48 -17.07 25.57
N LYS A 108 14.42 -16.26 26.08
CA LYS A 108 14.12 -14.94 26.64
C LYS A 108 13.56 -13.98 25.60
N ALA A 109 14.13 -13.99 24.39
CA ALA A 109 13.64 -13.16 23.28
C ALA A 109 12.21 -13.56 22.88
N ALA A 110 11.92 -14.85 22.78
CA ALA A 110 10.57 -15.32 22.48
C ALA A 110 9.58 -14.89 23.58
N LYS A 111 9.95 -15.06 24.87
CA LYS A 111 9.10 -14.60 25.97
C LYS A 111 8.85 -13.11 25.95
N ALA A 112 9.88 -12.30 25.74
CA ALA A 112 9.75 -10.85 25.64
C ALA A 112 8.79 -10.44 24.50
N ALA A 113 8.90 -11.09 23.32
CA ALA A 113 7.98 -10.85 22.21
C ALA A 113 6.52 -11.20 22.55
N PHE A 114 6.27 -12.24 23.34
CA PHE A 114 4.92 -12.57 23.79
C PHE A 114 4.38 -11.55 24.80
N ASP A 115 5.22 -11.11 25.72
CA ASP A 115 4.86 -10.08 26.73
C ASP A 115 4.55 -8.73 26.03
N GLU A 116 5.37 -8.34 25.04
CA GLU A 116 5.15 -7.13 24.23
C GLU A 116 3.87 -7.20 23.39
N ALA A 117 3.56 -8.37 22.84
CA ALA A 117 2.32 -8.62 22.11
C ALA A 117 1.09 -8.78 23.04
N GLY A 118 1.25 -8.72 24.35
CA GLY A 118 0.16 -8.86 25.32
C GLY A 118 -0.49 -10.26 25.34
N LEU A 119 0.23 -11.29 24.88
CA LEU A 119 -0.31 -12.65 24.73
C LEU A 119 -0.34 -13.39 26.07
N GLN A 120 -1.53 -13.50 26.66
CA GLN A 120 -1.73 -14.33 27.85
C GLN A 120 -1.71 -15.83 27.54
N LYS A 121 -2.13 -16.22 26.34
CA LYS A 121 -2.14 -17.58 25.85
C LYS A 121 -1.57 -17.63 24.43
N LEU A 122 -0.60 -18.52 24.21
CA LEU A 122 -0.01 -18.70 22.88
C LEU A 122 -1.00 -19.39 21.94
N PRO A 123 -1.22 -18.84 20.74
CA PRO A 123 -2.02 -19.49 19.72
C PRO A 123 -1.30 -20.76 19.22
N LYS A 124 -2.06 -21.70 18.72
CA LYS A 124 -1.48 -22.91 18.12
C LYS A 124 -0.88 -22.57 16.76
N VAL A 125 0.30 -23.11 16.46
CA VAL A 125 0.96 -22.91 15.16
C VAL A 125 0.03 -23.28 14.00
N LYS A 126 -0.78 -24.34 14.16
CA LYS A 126 -1.76 -24.79 13.14
C LYS A 126 -2.85 -23.73 12.87
N GLU A 127 -3.28 -22.99 13.89
CA GLU A 127 -4.27 -21.91 13.73
C GLU A 127 -3.64 -20.72 12.98
N LEU A 128 -2.40 -20.39 13.31
CA LEU A 128 -1.63 -19.36 12.60
C LEU A 128 -1.34 -19.75 11.14
N ASP A 129 -1.08 -21.01 10.86
CA ASP A 129 -0.91 -21.51 9.48
C ASP A 129 -2.20 -21.38 8.67
N ALA A 130 -3.35 -21.70 9.27
CA ALA A 130 -4.64 -21.55 8.61
C ALA A 130 -4.95 -20.07 8.32
N GLU A 131 -4.75 -19.18 9.30
CA GLU A 131 -4.92 -17.71 9.12
C GLU A 131 -3.98 -17.18 8.04
N PHE A 132 -2.72 -17.61 8.04
CA PHE A 132 -1.73 -17.22 7.03
C PHE A 132 -2.16 -17.61 5.62
N ALA A 133 -2.61 -18.87 5.44
CA ALA A 133 -3.06 -19.37 4.15
C ALA A 133 -4.30 -18.62 3.64
N GLU A 134 -5.24 -18.33 4.53
CA GLU A 134 -6.45 -17.57 4.21
C GLU A 134 -6.11 -16.13 3.77
N LEU A 135 -5.30 -15.42 4.56
CA LEU A 135 -4.85 -14.06 4.24
C LEU A 135 -4.07 -14.00 2.93
N LEU A 136 -3.19 -14.97 2.69
CA LEU A 136 -2.43 -15.05 1.44
C LEU A 136 -3.35 -15.25 0.23
N THR A 137 -4.38 -16.08 0.36
CA THR A 137 -5.37 -16.32 -0.68
C THR A 137 -6.21 -15.08 -0.95
N LYS A 138 -6.72 -14.42 0.10
CA LYS A 138 -7.47 -13.15 0.01
C LYS A 138 -6.63 -12.05 -0.66
N LYS A 139 -5.38 -11.90 -0.24
CA LYS A 139 -4.44 -10.95 -0.84
C LYS A 139 -4.26 -11.20 -2.33
N LYS A 140 -3.99 -12.45 -2.74
CA LYS A 140 -3.82 -12.80 -4.15
C LYS A 140 -5.09 -12.51 -4.97
N ALA A 141 -6.27 -12.82 -4.43
CA ALA A 141 -7.54 -12.56 -5.08
C ALA A 141 -7.85 -11.06 -5.23
N ALA A 142 -7.39 -10.21 -4.30
CA ALA A 142 -7.60 -8.76 -4.35
C ALA A 142 -6.76 -8.03 -5.42
N TYR A 143 -5.62 -8.58 -5.84
CA TYR A 143 -4.70 -7.90 -6.76
C TYR A 143 -5.29 -7.56 -8.14
N PRO A 144 -6.06 -8.42 -8.82
CA PRO A 144 -6.69 -8.06 -10.10
C PRO A 144 -7.60 -6.85 -9.98
N ASP A 145 -8.42 -6.79 -8.95
CA ASP A 145 -9.35 -5.68 -8.71
C ASP A 145 -8.62 -4.39 -8.29
N TYR A 146 -7.57 -4.51 -7.49
CA TYR A 146 -6.67 -3.40 -7.17
C TYR A 146 -6.04 -2.78 -8.43
N ARG A 147 -5.58 -3.62 -9.38
CA ARG A 147 -5.05 -3.12 -10.67
C ARG A 147 -6.10 -2.41 -11.50
N LYS A 148 -7.33 -2.95 -11.55
CA LYS A 148 -8.46 -2.29 -12.24
C LYS A 148 -8.79 -0.94 -11.61
N ALA A 149 -8.91 -0.89 -10.28
CA ALA A 149 -9.17 0.34 -9.55
C ALA A 149 -8.07 1.39 -9.76
N ARG A 150 -6.80 0.97 -9.80
CA ARG A 150 -5.67 1.84 -10.12
C ARG A 150 -5.78 2.46 -11.51
N ASN A 151 -6.06 1.63 -12.51
CA ASN A 151 -6.16 2.10 -13.90
C ASN A 151 -7.33 3.06 -14.05
N GLU A 152 -8.50 2.72 -13.53
CA GLU A 152 -9.68 3.59 -13.54
C GLU A 152 -9.42 4.94 -12.85
N MET A 153 -8.83 4.93 -11.67
CA MET A 153 -8.42 6.14 -10.96
C MET A 153 -7.47 6.98 -11.81
N GLN A 154 -6.45 6.36 -12.42
CA GLN A 154 -5.47 7.08 -13.24
C GLN A 154 -6.09 7.74 -14.47
N GLU A 155 -7.04 7.07 -15.14
CA GLU A 155 -7.74 7.61 -16.30
C GLU A 155 -8.66 8.77 -15.93
N LEU A 156 -9.46 8.61 -14.89
CA LEU A 156 -10.37 9.67 -14.40
C LEU A 156 -9.60 10.90 -13.90
N VAL A 157 -8.54 10.73 -13.11
CA VAL A 157 -7.70 11.82 -12.61
C VAL A 157 -6.97 12.52 -13.77
N ARG A 158 -6.51 11.77 -14.78
CA ARG A 158 -5.90 12.36 -15.98
C ARG A 158 -6.91 13.20 -16.76
N ALA A 159 -8.11 12.64 -16.97
CA ALA A 159 -9.19 13.35 -17.65
C ALA A 159 -9.57 14.64 -16.90
N GLN A 160 -9.73 14.56 -15.58
CA GLN A 160 -10.00 15.73 -14.75
C GLN A 160 -8.94 16.82 -14.91
N LYS A 161 -7.65 16.48 -14.80
CA LYS A 161 -6.54 17.42 -14.98
C LYS A 161 -6.51 18.05 -16.36
N ASN A 162 -6.85 17.30 -17.40
CA ASN A 162 -6.89 17.81 -18.77
C ASN A 162 -8.06 18.79 -18.96
N VAL A 163 -9.23 18.47 -18.44
CA VAL A 163 -10.41 19.36 -18.46
C VAL A 163 -10.16 20.65 -17.67
N GLU A 164 -9.61 20.55 -16.46
CA GLU A 164 -9.25 21.72 -15.64
C GLU A 164 -8.23 22.63 -16.36
N ARG A 165 -7.24 22.05 -17.00
CA ARG A 165 -6.22 22.78 -17.75
C ARG A 165 -6.79 23.49 -18.98
N PHE A 166 -7.77 22.86 -19.66
CA PHE A 166 -8.47 23.45 -20.79
C PHE A 166 -9.23 24.71 -20.36
N PHE A 167 -10.07 24.63 -19.32
CA PHE A 167 -10.83 25.76 -18.82
C PHE A 167 -9.96 26.89 -18.21
N ALA A 168 -8.84 26.55 -17.58
CA ALA A 168 -7.88 27.55 -17.11
C ALA A 168 -7.28 28.36 -18.29
N GLY A 169 -6.92 27.66 -19.38
CA GLY A 169 -6.41 28.35 -20.60
C GLY A 169 -7.44 29.20 -21.30
N GLU A 170 -8.72 28.86 -21.28
CA GLU A 170 -9.80 29.72 -21.81
C GLU A 170 -9.98 30.98 -20.98
N LYS A 171 -9.96 30.90 -19.65
CA LYS A 171 -10.06 32.06 -18.75
C LYS A 171 -8.94 33.06 -19.02
N ASP A 172 -7.70 32.62 -19.11
CA ASP A 172 -6.54 33.47 -19.42
C ASP A 172 -6.66 34.15 -20.78
N THR A 173 -7.30 33.52 -21.75
CA THR A 173 -7.49 34.04 -23.10
C THR A 173 -8.57 35.13 -23.13
N ILE A 174 -9.68 34.91 -22.40
CA ILE A 174 -10.79 35.88 -22.29
C ILE A 174 -10.34 37.12 -21.51
N GLU A 175 -9.60 36.96 -20.42
CA GLU A 175 -9.10 38.06 -19.59
C GLU A 175 -8.13 38.97 -20.38
N LYS A 176 -7.25 38.35 -21.20
CA LYS A 176 -6.35 39.11 -22.12
C LYS A 176 -7.07 39.78 -23.28
N ALA A 177 -8.23 39.30 -23.68
CA ALA A 177 -9.04 39.93 -24.72
C ALA A 177 -9.86 41.12 -24.19
N GLN A 178 -10.25 41.09 -22.90
CA GLN A 178 -10.98 42.17 -22.24
C GLN A 178 -10.09 43.34 -21.77
N THR A 179 -8.79 43.12 -21.68
CA THR A 179 -7.78 44.12 -21.25
C THR A 179 -7.09 44.82 -22.44
N ARG A 180 -7.53 44.58 -23.67
CA ARG A 180 -7.09 45.29 -24.91
C ARG A 180 -8.18 46.19 -25.43
#